data_b080afbbd549e5789ce084d60293629e
#
_entry.id   b080afbbd549e5789ce084d60293629e
#
_cell.length_a   1.000
_cell.length_b   1.000
_cell.length_c   1.000
_cell.angle_alpha   90.00
_cell.angle_beta   90.00
_cell.angle_gamma   90.00
#
_symmetry.space_group_name_H-M   'P 1'
#
loop_
_entity.id
_entity.type
_entity.pdbx_description
1 polymer ?
#
loop_
_entity_poly.entity_id
_entity_poly.type
_entity_poly.pdbx_seq_one_letter_code
_entity_poly.pdbx_strand_id
1 'polypeptide(L)'
;MKIVVTGTEGYLGALLAPTLLESGHSVLGIDTGYYKQGWLYNGVTASVETLAKDIRHVTVEDLAGADAVVHMAELSNDPLGELIPDVTFTVNHKGSVRLAEVAKQAGVQKFVYMSSCSVYGVAEDTVDETSAVNPQTAYAECKALVERDVALLADDEFSPTFMRNATAYGASPRQRFDIVLNNLAGLAWTTGKIAMTSDGSPWRPLVHGLDIAKSIRAVLDAPREAVHNQIFNVGDSEQVYRVREIAEAVGRALPEAEITFGESNNGDNRSYKVNFDKIHSTLEGFRCDWNADKGAQQLVDVFKAIDLDEATFKGRGHTRLKQLEHLIRTEQLDKELFWKVAPTSGIAK
;
A
#
# COMPACT_ATOMS: atom_id res chain seq x y z
N MET A 1 22.39 -5.47 -0.85
CA MET A 1 21.57 -6.32 -1.74
C MET A 1 21.15 -5.52 -2.97
N LYS A 2 20.96 -6.21 -4.09
CA LYS A 2 20.23 -5.68 -5.25
C LYS A 2 18.74 -6.06 -5.07
N ILE A 3 17.87 -5.08 -4.94
CA ILE A 3 16.46 -5.27 -4.64
C ILE A 3 15.62 -4.77 -5.82
N VAL A 4 14.73 -5.62 -6.33
CA VAL A 4 13.71 -5.21 -7.28
C VAL A 4 12.45 -4.87 -6.52
N VAL A 5 11.92 -3.66 -6.74
CA VAL A 5 10.69 -3.19 -6.12
C VAL A 5 9.64 -3.00 -7.19
N THR A 6 8.52 -3.72 -7.13
CA THR A 6 7.40 -3.47 -8.03
C THR A 6 6.44 -2.47 -7.43
N GLY A 7 5.90 -1.55 -8.21
CA GLY A 7 5.03 -0.48 -7.72
C GLY A 7 5.79 0.73 -7.16
N THR A 8 7.00 0.99 -7.65
CA THR A 8 7.86 2.11 -7.21
C THR A 8 7.26 3.49 -7.45
N GLU A 9 6.44 3.65 -8.48
CA GLU A 9 5.73 4.90 -8.80
C GLU A 9 4.38 5.03 -8.03
N GLY A 10 4.18 4.15 -7.03
CA GLY A 10 3.00 4.15 -6.16
C GLY A 10 3.23 4.90 -4.85
N TYR A 11 2.18 4.96 -4.02
CA TYR A 11 2.17 5.64 -2.71
C TYR A 11 3.24 5.10 -1.74
N LEU A 12 3.30 3.78 -1.56
CA LEU A 12 4.30 3.13 -0.70
C LEU A 12 5.67 3.05 -1.39
N GLY A 13 5.70 2.85 -2.71
CA GLY A 13 6.95 2.76 -3.48
C GLY A 13 7.78 4.01 -3.39
N ALA A 14 7.14 5.19 -3.43
CA ALA A 14 7.81 6.48 -3.30
C ALA A 14 8.41 6.73 -1.90
N LEU A 15 7.99 5.97 -0.88
CA LEU A 15 8.58 6.01 0.47
C LEU A 15 9.63 4.92 0.67
N LEU A 16 9.38 3.71 0.14
CA LEU A 16 10.26 2.56 0.32
C LEU A 16 11.58 2.71 -0.44
N ALA A 17 11.52 3.12 -1.71
CA ALA A 17 12.71 3.16 -2.55
C ALA A 17 13.83 4.04 -1.97
N PRO A 18 13.58 5.27 -1.50
CA PRO A 18 14.57 6.07 -0.80
C PRO A 18 15.10 5.40 0.48
N THR A 19 14.21 4.81 1.28
CA THR A 19 14.58 4.11 2.53
C THR A 19 15.58 2.96 2.28
N LEU A 20 15.38 2.21 1.20
CA LEU A 20 16.30 1.13 0.83
C LEU A 20 17.65 1.66 0.29
N LEU A 21 17.64 2.73 -0.51
CA LEU A 21 18.86 3.37 -1.00
C LEU A 21 19.70 3.95 0.15
N GLU A 22 19.08 4.63 1.10
CA GLU A 22 19.72 5.18 2.31
C GLU A 22 20.33 4.08 3.19
N SER A 23 19.76 2.87 3.13
CA SER A 23 20.29 1.68 3.82
C SER A 23 21.41 0.99 3.04
N GLY A 24 21.89 1.56 1.92
CA GLY A 24 23.00 1.07 1.13
C GLY A 24 22.64 -0.07 0.17
N HIS A 25 21.37 -0.29 -0.12
CA HIS A 25 20.92 -1.25 -1.14
C HIS A 25 20.92 -0.61 -2.53
N SER A 26 21.07 -1.41 -3.58
CA SER A 26 20.78 -1.00 -4.94
C SER A 26 19.33 -1.37 -5.26
N VAL A 27 18.57 -0.42 -5.85
CA VAL A 27 17.14 -0.60 -6.11
C VAL A 27 16.84 -0.43 -7.59
N LEU A 28 16.13 -1.40 -8.17
CA LEU A 28 15.53 -1.31 -9.51
C LEU A 28 14.00 -1.32 -9.34
N GLY A 29 13.33 -0.36 -9.93
CA GLY A 29 11.87 -0.28 -9.95
C GLY A 29 11.25 -1.05 -11.12
N ILE A 30 10.05 -1.57 -10.93
CA ILE A 30 9.16 -2.03 -12.01
C ILE A 30 7.78 -1.42 -11.75
N ASP A 31 7.24 -0.68 -12.71
CA ASP A 31 5.93 -0.05 -12.58
C ASP A 31 5.28 0.16 -13.95
N THR A 32 3.96 0.10 -14.02
CA THR A 32 3.20 0.42 -15.23
C THR A 32 3.12 1.90 -15.51
N GLY A 33 3.34 2.75 -14.52
CA GLY A 33 3.25 4.21 -14.61
C GLY A 33 1.84 4.79 -14.69
N TYR A 34 0.78 4.02 -14.37
CA TYR A 34 -0.61 4.52 -14.42
C TYR A 34 -0.81 5.79 -13.59
N TYR A 35 -0.09 5.93 -12.48
CA TYR A 35 -0.22 7.04 -11.52
C TYR A 35 0.93 8.03 -11.58
N LYS A 36 1.77 7.99 -12.61
CA LYS A 36 2.98 8.82 -12.75
C LYS A 36 2.71 10.32 -12.69
N GLN A 37 1.51 10.76 -13.07
CA GLN A 37 1.11 12.18 -13.02
C GLN A 37 0.73 12.69 -11.62
N GLY A 38 0.53 11.80 -10.64
CA GLY A 38 0.10 12.14 -9.29
C GLY A 38 1.25 12.47 -8.33
N TRP A 39 2.17 13.35 -8.73
CA TRP A 39 3.25 13.82 -7.86
C TRP A 39 2.81 15.06 -7.09
N LEU A 40 2.71 14.96 -5.76
CA LEU A 40 2.16 16.04 -4.92
C LEU A 40 3.24 17.04 -4.49
N TYR A 41 4.42 16.56 -4.08
CA TYR A 41 5.51 17.42 -3.61
C TYR A 41 6.88 16.78 -3.87
N ASN A 42 7.89 17.63 -4.00
CA ASN A 42 9.28 17.22 -4.18
C ASN A 42 9.92 17.03 -2.79
N GLY A 43 9.90 15.85 -2.26
CA GLY A 43 10.48 15.52 -0.95
C GLY A 43 11.40 14.31 -0.98
N VAL A 44 11.54 13.68 -2.14
CA VAL A 44 12.36 12.47 -2.31
C VAL A 44 13.64 12.84 -3.02
N THR A 45 14.76 12.60 -2.36
CA THR A 45 16.10 12.96 -2.81
C THR A 45 16.72 11.99 -3.81
N ALA A 46 16.10 10.84 -4.05
CA ALA A 46 16.64 9.82 -4.94
C ALA A 46 15.58 9.30 -5.92
N SER A 47 15.83 9.46 -7.19
CA SER A 47 15.11 8.77 -8.25
C SER A 47 15.66 7.36 -8.40
N VAL A 48 14.78 6.37 -8.51
CA VAL A 48 15.14 4.98 -8.78
C VAL A 48 14.94 4.71 -10.26
N GLU A 49 15.91 4.04 -10.89
CA GLU A 49 15.71 3.52 -12.23
C GLU A 49 14.49 2.59 -12.21
N THR A 50 13.52 2.87 -13.08
CA THR A 50 12.26 2.12 -13.11
C THR A 50 11.98 1.62 -14.53
N LEU A 51 11.83 0.30 -14.67
CA LEU A 51 11.36 -0.32 -15.90
C LEU A 51 9.85 -0.07 -16.01
N ALA A 52 9.42 0.55 -17.11
CA ALA A 52 8.02 0.71 -17.45
C ALA A 52 7.45 -0.63 -17.92
N LYS A 53 7.00 -1.48 -17.00
CA LYS A 53 6.58 -2.85 -17.28
C LYS A 53 5.46 -3.32 -16.38
N ASP A 54 4.51 -4.07 -16.95
CA ASP A 54 3.47 -4.76 -16.19
C ASP A 54 4.04 -6.03 -15.56
N ILE A 55 3.65 -6.31 -14.31
CA ILE A 55 4.12 -7.51 -13.57
C ILE A 55 3.76 -8.81 -14.29
N ARG A 56 2.68 -8.82 -15.06
CA ARG A 56 2.26 -9.96 -15.87
C ARG A 56 3.25 -10.32 -17.01
N HIS A 57 4.15 -9.39 -17.33
CA HIS A 57 5.14 -9.54 -18.42
C HIS A 57 6.60 -9.52 -17.92
N VAL A 58 6.83 -9.49 -16.62
CA VAL A 58 8.19 -9.58 -16.05
C VAL A 58 8.82 -10.92 -16.44
N THR A 59 10.09 -10.91 -16.82
CA THR A 59 10.86 -12.07 -17.24
C THR A 59 12.02 -12.34 -16.27
N VAL A 60 12.68 -13.48 -16.43
CA VAL A 60 13.86 -13.84 -15.64
C VAL A 60 15.00 -12.83 -15.83
N GLU A 61 15.15 -12.32 -17.06
CA GLU A 61 16.17 -11.32 -17.40
C GLU A 61 15.95 -9.98 -16.66
N ASP A 62 14.70 -9.57 -16.47
CA ASP A 62 14.37 -8.35 -15.71
C ASP A 62 14.80 -8.45 -14.24
N LEU A 63 14.84 -9.66 -13.69
CA LEU A 63 15.21 -9.94 -12.30
C LEU A 63 16.64 -10.46 -12.14
N ALA A 64 17.43 -10.53 -13.22
CA ALA A 64 18.76 -11.11 -13.20
C ALA A 64 19.68 -10.46 -12.15
N GLY A 65 20.24 -11.29 -11.28
CA GLY A 65 21.16 -10.90 -10.21
C GLY A 65 20.49 -10.10 -9.07
N ALA A 66 19.15 -10.11 -8.97
CA ALA A 66 18.46 -9.57 -7.81
C ALA A 66 18.56 -10.55 -6.62
N ASP A 67 18.89 -10.03 -5.45
CA ASP A 67 18.91 -10.79 -4.19
C ASP A 67 17.49 -10.92 -3.61
N ALA A 68 16.67 -9.88 -3.81
CA ALA A 68 15.32 -9.78 -3.27
C ALA A 68 14.34 -9.12 -4.24
N VAL A 69 13.07 -9.51 -4.15
CA VAL A 69 11.93 -8.81 -4.75
C VAL A 69 10.99 -8.34 -3.64
N VAL A 70 10.65 -7.05 -3.64
CA VAL A 70 9.55 -6.49 -2.85
C VAL A 70 8.38 -6.22 -3.76
N HIS A 71 7.31 -7.00 -3.62
CA HIS A 71 6.17 -6.96 -4.52
C HIS A 71 5.01 -6.15 -3.93
N MET A 72 4.76 -4.95 -4.52
CA MET A 72 3.72 -4.00 -4.11
C MET A 72 2.79 -3.59 -5.27
N ALA A 73 3.15 -3.94 -6.53
CA ALA A 73 2.40 -3.53 -7.71
C ALA A 73 1.09 -4.31 -7.85
N GLU A 74 -0.02 -3.67 -7.54
CA GLU A 74 -1.36 -4.22 -7.64
C GLU A 74 -2.41 -3.12 -7.87
N LEU A 75 -3.61 -3.52 -8.26
CA LEU A 75 -4.80 -2.68 -8.20
C LEU A 75 -5.27 -2.61 -6.74
N SER A 76 -4.85 -1.55 -6.03
CA SER A 76 -4.75 -1.50 -4.58
C SER A 76 -5.92 -0.78 -3.90
N ASN A 77 -7.14 -0.91 -4.39
CA ASN A 77 -8.32 -0.49 -3.64
C ASN A 77 -9.58 -1.28 -4.01
N ASP A 78 -10.50 -1.40 -3.05
CA ASP A 78 -11.72 -2.18 -3.20
C ASP A 78 -12.64 -1.65 -4.30
N PRO A 79 -12.94 -0.32 -4.41
CA PRO A 79 -13.81 0.19 -5.47
C PRO A 79 -13.31 -0.12 -6.89
N LEU A 80 -12.00 -0.15 -7.07
CA LEU A 80 -11.40 -0.52 -8.34
C LEU A 80 -11.54 -2.02 -8.62
N GLY A 81 -11.34 -2.84 -7.58
CA GLY A 81 -11.54 -4.28 -7.66
C GLY A 81 -12.98 -4.67 -8.03
N GLU A 82 -13.96 -3.91 -7.56
CA GLU A 82 -15.37 -4.11 -7.89
C GLU A 82 -15.73 -3.63 -9.31
N LEU A 83 -15.06 -2.59 -9.81
CA LEU A 83 -15.31 -2.06 -11.15
C LEU A 83 -14.91 -3.06 -12.26
N ILE A 84 -13.79 -3.76 -12.07
CA ILE A 84 -13.22 -4.70 -13.06
C ILE A 84 -12.67 -5.95 -12.36
N PRO A 85 -13.52 -6.79 -11.74
CA PRO A 85 -13.07 -7.91 -10.93
C PRO A 85 -12.19 -8.91 -11.69
N ASP A 86 -12.55 -9.28 -12.90
CA ASP A 86 -11.77 -10.23 -13.72
C ASP A 86 -10.33 -9.76 -13.97
N VAL A 87 -10.15 -8.46 -14.27
CA VAL A 87 -8.83 -7.87 -14.46
C VAL A 87 -8.10 -7.78 -13.12
N THR A 88 -8.81 -7.49 -12.04
CA THR A 88 -8.24 -7.49 -10.69
C THR A 88 -7.65 -8.85 -10.34
N PHE A 89 -8.38 -9.95 -10.56
CA PHE A 89 -7.83 -11.30 -10.36
C PHE A 89 -6.65 -11.60 -11.28
N THR A 90 -6.71 -11.14 -12.54
CA THR A 90 -5.63 -11.36 -13.50
C THR A 90 -4.35 -10.62 -13.11
N VAL A 91 -4.45 -9.38 -12.63
CA VAL A 91 -3.29 -8.60 -12.20
C VAL A 91 -2.84 -9.02 -10.81
N ASN A 92 -3.75 -8.94 -9.82
CA ASN A 92 -3.37 -9.06 -8.40
C ASN A 92 -3.09 -10.51 -7.99
N HIS A 93 -3.86 -11.50 -8.46
CA HIS A 93 -3.61 -12.89 -8.11
C HIS A 93 -2.66 -13.56 -9.10
N LYS A 94 -3.11 -13.78 -10.35
CA LYS A 94 -2.32 -14.55 -11.34
C LYS A 94 -0.99 -13.87 -11.67
N GLY A 95 -0.99 -12.53 -11.79
CA GLY A 95 0.22 -11.74 -12.04
C GLY A 95 1.23 -11.83 -10.92
N SER A 96 0.78 -11.78 -9.66
CA SER A 96 1.64 -11.89 -8.48
C SER A 96 2.23 -13.28 -8.30
N VAL A 97 1.42 -14.34 -8.48
CA VAL A 97 1.91 -15.73 -8.42
C VAL A 97 2.95 -15.97 -9.53
N ARG A 98 2.63 -15.55 -10.77
CA ARG A 98 3.59 -15.64 -11.87
C ARG A 98 4.89 -14.88 -11.60
N LEU A 99 4.81 -13.68 -11.02
CA LEU A 99 6.01 -12.91 -10.65
C LEU A 99 6.85 -13.67 -9.61
N ALA A 100 6.23 -14.31 -8.63
CA ALA A 100 6.94 -15.11 -7.63
C ALA A 100 7.63 -16.35 -8.28
N GLU A 101 6.96 -17.02 -9.23
CA GLU A 101 7.53 -18.11 -10.01
C GLU A 101 8.74 -17.65 -10.83
N VAL A 102 8.64 -16.51 -11.51
CA VAL A 102 9.73 -15.90 -12.29
C VAL A 102 10.88 -15.48 -11.36
N ALA A 103 10.59 -14.92 -10.19
CA ALA A 103 11.59 -14.54 -9.21
C ALA A 103 12.38 -15.78 -8.72
N LYS A 104 11.68 -16.87 -8.41
CA LYS A 104 12.31 -18.15 -8.05
C LYS A 104 13.20 -18.68 -9.18
N GLN A 105 12.70 -18.67 -10.43
CA GLN A 105 13.47 -19.09 -11.61
C GLN A 105 14.72 -18.21 -11.86
N ALA A 106 14.66 -16.93 -11.52
CA ALA A 106 15.79 -16.00 -11.61
C ALA A 106 16.81 -16.14 -10.48
N GLY A 107 16.58 -17.04 -9.51
CA GLY A 107 17.46 -17.26 -8.35
C GLY A 107 17.32 -16.20 -7.27
N VAL A 108 16.22 -15.46 -7.22
CA VAL A 108 15.91 -14.52 -6.14
C VAL A 108 15.68 -15.30 -4.85
N GLN A 109 16.40 -14.92 -3.79
CA GLN A 109 16.33 -15.65 -2.51
C GLN A 109 15.22 -15.16 -1.59
N LYS A 110 14.91 -13.85 -1.59
CA LYS A 110 13.89 -13.24 -0.72
C LYS A 110 12.76 -12.64 -1.56
N PHE A 111 11.53 -13.05 -1.27
CA PHE A 111 10.34 -12.50 -1.92
C PHE A 111 9.38 -11.93 -0.87
N VAL A 112 9.32 -10.60 -0.75
CA VAL A 112 8.46 -9.92 0.23
C VAL A 112 7.18 -9.48 -0.46
N TYR A 113 6.06 -10.09 -0.09
CA TYR A 113 4.75 -9.76 -0.64
C TYR A 113 3.95 -8.85 0.28
N MET A 114 3.48 -7.73 -0.26
CA MET A 114 2.67 -6.77 0.48
C MET A 114 1.21 -7.20 0.47
N SER A 115 0.84 -8.01 1.45
CA SER A 115 -0.54 -8.40 1.73
C SER A 115 -1.28 -7.32 2.53
N SER A 116 -2.45 -7.61 3.06
CA SER A 116 -3.32 -6.66 3.74
C SER A 116 -4.13 -7.31 4.85
N CYS A 117 -4.32 -6.62 5.97
CA CYS A 117 -5.28 -7.04 7.01
C CYS A 117 -6.74 -7.09 6.51
N SER A 118 -7.04 -6.56 5.31
CA SER A 118 -8.36 -6.72 4.70
C SER A 118 -8.77 -8.18 4.46
N VAL A 119 -7.80 -9.11 4.46
CA VAL A 119 -8.07 -10.56 4.37
C VAL A 119 -8.92 -11.09 5.53
N TYR A 120 -8.91 -10.41 6.68
CA TYR A 120 -9.74 -10.79 7.83
C TYR A 120 -11.22 -10.42 7.68
N GLY A 121 -11.53 -9.41 6.86
CA GLY A 121 -12.91 -8.98 6.53
C GLY A 121 -13.67 -8.41 7.72
N VAL A 122 -14.58 -9.20 8.30
CA VAL A 122 -15.36 -8.84 9.50
C VAL A 122 -15.02 -9.83 10.61
N ALA A 123 -14.62 -9.31 11.77
CA ALA A 123 -14.31 -10.11 12.94
C ALA A 123 -14.83 -9.43 14.22
N GLU A 124 -15.46 -10.20 15.10
CA GLU A 124 -15.92 -9.73 16.40
C GLU A 124 -14.77 -9.65 17.41
N ASP A 125 -13.91 -10.66 17.40
CA ASP A 125 -12.71 -10.74 18.23
C ASP A 125 -11.48 -10.10 17.57
N THR A 126 -10.43 -9.88 18.36
CA THR A 126 -9.13 -9.48 17.86
C THR A 126 -8.50 -10.63 17.09
N VAL A 127 -8.14 -10.40 15.82
CA VAL A 127 -7.52 -11.40 14.93
C VAL A 127 -6.00 -11.26 14.92
N ASP A 128 -5.32 -12.37 14.63
CA ASP A 128 -3.89 -12.48 14.44
C ASP A 128 -3.56 -13.30 13.18
N GLU A 129 -2.28 -13.60 12.94
CA GLU A 129 -1.82 -14.34 11.76
C GLU A 129 -2.30 -15.79 11.70
N THR A 130 -2.78 -16.35 12.83
CA THR A 130 -3.34 -17.72 12.93
C THR A 130 -4.84 -17.75 12.68
N SER A 131 -5.49 -16.59 12.72
CA SER A 131 -6.93 -16.46 12.54
C SER A 131 -7.35 -16.77 11.11
N ALA A 132 -8.54 -17.36 10.96
CA ALA A 132 -9.11 -17.63 9.64
C ALA A 132 -9.32 -16.34 8.85
N VAL A 133 -8.99 -16.37 7.55
CA VAL A 133 -9.27 -15.26 6.64
C VAL A 133 -10.71 -15.31 6.14
N ASN A 134 -11.34 -14.15 5.98
CA ASN A 134 -12.73 -13.99 5.51
C ASN A 134 -12.83 -12.76 4.58
N PRO A 135 -12.14 -12.78 3.42
CA PRO A 135 -12.08 -11.64 2.52
C PRO A 135 -13.47 -11.28 1.98
N GLN A 136 -13.78 -9.97 1.95
CA GLN A 136 -15.10 -9.46 1.56
C GLN A 136 -15.10 -8.77 0.20
N THR A 137 -13.94 -8.62 -0.45
CA THR A 137 -13.78 -7.91 -1.73
C THR A 137 -12.82 -8.68 -2.63
N ALA A 138 -12.91 -8.46 -3.95
CA ALA A 138 -12.00 -9.08 -4.93
C ALA A 138 -10.52 -8.77 -4.61
N TYR A 139 -10.22 -7.56 -4.12
CA TYR A 139 -8.89 -7.18 -3.66
C TYR A 139 -8.41 -8.05 -2.49
N ALA A 140 -9.21 -8.16 -1.44
CA ALA A 140 -8.86 -8.95 -0.26
C ALA A 140 -8.77 -10.46 -0.57
N GLU A 141 -9.63 -10.96 -1.44
CA GLU A 141 -9.58 -12.34 -1.92
C GLU A 141 -8.28 -12.62 -2.69
N CYS A 142 -7.88 -11.72 -3.61
CA CYS A 142 -6.60 -11.84 -4.31
C CYS A 142 -5.44 -11.91 -3.31
N LYS A 143 -5.44 -11.08 -2.25
CA LYS A 143 -4.39 -11.13 -1.21
C LYS A 143 -4.28 -12.52 -0.57
N ALA A 144 -5.40 -13.08 -0.13
CA ALA A 144 -5.44 -14.41 0.50
C ALA A 144 -5.00 -15.52 -0.49
N LEU A 145 -5.41 -15.43 -1.75
CA LEU A 145 -5.03 -16.39 -2.79
C LEU A 145 -3.53 -16.34 -3.10
N VAL A 146 -2.92 -15.14 -3.16
CA VAL A 146 -1.47 -15.01 -3.37
C VAL A 146 -0.69 -15.57 -2.19
N GLU A 147 -1.09 -15.27 -0.94
CA GLU A 147 -0.45 -15.88 0.24
C GLU A 147 -0.46 -17.40 0.15
N ARG A 148 -1.60 -18.00 -0.17
CA ARG A 148 -1.76 -19.45 -0.30
C ARG A 148 -0.87 -20.04 -1.40
N ASP A 149 -0.90 -19.45 -2.60
CA ASP A 149 -0.26 -20.06 -3.77
C ASP A 149 1.26 -19.80 -3.78
N VAL A 150 1.71 -18.62 -3.35
CA VAL A 150 3.15 -18.31 -3.26
C VAL A 150 3.82 -19.02 -2.09
N ALA A 151 3.10 -19.32 -1.00
CA ALA A 151 3.64 -20.13 0.11
C ALA A 151 4.07 -21.53 -0.35
N LEU A 152 3.43 -22.10 -1.38
CA LEU A 152 3.77 -23.40 -1.96
C LEU A 152 5.09 -23.38 -2.76
N LEU A 153 5.59 -22.19 -3.13
CA LEU A 153 6.86 -22.04 -3.83
C LEU A 153 8.08 -22.03 -2.88
N ALA A 154 7.84 -21.92 -1.56
CA ALA A 154 8.89 -21.86 -0.55
C ALA A 154 9.72 -23.15 -0.54
N ASP A 155 11.04 -22.99 -0.53
CA ASP A 155 12.03 -24.09 -0.39
C ASP A 155 13.35 -23.53 0.17
N ASP A 156 14.42 -24.32 0.10
CA ASP A 156 15.73 -23.93 0.65
C ASP A 156 16.35 -22.72 -0.08
N GLU A 157 16.00 -22.47 -1.33
CA GLU A 157 16.55 -21.40 -2.18
C GLU A 157 15.62 -20.19 -2.31
N PHE A 158 14.30 -20.37 -2.11
CA PHE A 158 13.29 -19.30 -2.24
C PHE A 158 12.51 -19.09 -0.95
N SER A 159 12.55 -17.88 -0.42
CA SER A 159 11.97 -17.51 0.88
C SER A 159 10.92 -16.42 0.73
N PRO A 160 9.64 -16.76 0.53
CA PRO A 160 8.57 -15.78 0.57
C PRO A 160 8.29 -15.33 2.01
N THR A 161 7.90 -14.06 2.16
CA THR A 161 7.40 -13.47 3.40
C THR A 161 6.17 -12.63 3.07
N PHE A 162 5.09 -12.76 3.83
CA PHE A 162 3.81 -12.10 3.58
C PHE A 162 3.53 -11.05 4.65
N MET A 163 3.33 -9.80 4.22
CA MET A 163 3.14 -8.67 5.13
C MET A 163 1.70 -8.17 5.03
N ARG A 164 0.82 -8.58 5.96
CA ARG A 164 -0.56 -8.12 6.07
C ARG A 164 -0.58 -6.73 6.69
N ASN A 165 -0.50 -5.70 5.85
CA ASN A 165 -0.48 -4.32 6.34
C ASN A 165 -1.83 -3.90 6.88
N ALA A 166 -1.84 -3.20 8.03
CA ALA A 166 -2.94 -2.37 8.45
C ALA A 166 -3.22 -1.28 7.40
N THR A 167 -4.30 -0.51 7.55
CA THR A 167 -4.64 0.57 6.63
C THR A 167 -3.54 1.62 6.61
N ALA A 168 -2.89 1.78 5.47
CA ALA A 168 -1.81 2.72 5.29
C ALA A 168 -2.30 4.17 5.39
N TYR A 169 -1.48 5.08 5.95
CA TYR A 169 -1.74 6.52 6.01
C TYR A 169 -0.44 7.32 6.03
N GLY A 170 -0.56 8.66 6.00
CA GLY A 170 0.52 9.61 6.08
C GLY A 170 0.89 10.25 4.74
N ALA A 171 1.85 11.16 4.77
CA ALA A 171 2.29 11.86 3.57
C ALA A 171 3.20 11.00 2.69
N SER A 172 3.01 11.13 1.38
CA SER A 172 3.86 10.53 0.36
C SER A 172 3.92 11.46 -0.85
N PRO A 173 5.06 11.55 -1.55
CA PRO A 173 5.13 12.27 -2.83
C PRO A 173 4.09 11.79 -3.84
N ARG A 174 3.74 10.51 -3.81
CA ARG A 174 2.64 9.90 -4.58
C ARG A 174 1.38 9.79 -3.74
N GLN A 175 0.95 10.93 -3.18
CA GLN A 175 -0.16 11.02 -2.23
C GLN A 175 -1.42 10.31 -2.71
N ARG A 176 -2.12 9.71 -1.75
CA ARG A 176 -3.45 9.13 -1.93
C ARG A 176 -4.44 9.79 -1.00
N PHE A 177 -5.47 10.41 -1.59
CA PHE A 177 -6.60 10.96 -0.85
C PHE A 177 -7.80 10.02 -0.78
N ASP A 178 -7.67 8.79 -1.28
CA ASP A 178 -8.69 7.73 -1.19
C ASP A 178 -8.44 6.76 0.00
N ILE A 179 -7.62 7.17 0.99
CA ILE A 179 -7.33 6.43 2.23
C ILE A 179 -7.89 7.25 3.40
N VAL A 180 -8.50 6.60 4.39
CA VAL A 180 -9.35 7.23 5.40
C VAL A 180 -8.73 8.47 6.08
N LEU A 181 -7.58 8.36 6.74
CA LEU A 181 -6.97 9.49 7.44
C LEU A 181 -6.53 10.60 6.48
N ASN A 182 -5.92 10.21 5.34
CA ASN A 182 -5.47 11.16 4.33
C ASN A 182 -6.66 11.91 3.69
N ASN A 183 -7.79 11.22 3.49
CA ASN A 183 -9.02 11.82 2.97
C ASN A 183 -9.60 12.84 3.94
N LEU A 184 -9.75 12.45 5.21
CA LEU A 184 -10.30 13.33 6.24
C LEU A 184 -9.43 14.58 6.45
N ALA A 185 -8.09 14.42 6.46
CA ALA A 185 -7.15 15.54 6.55
C ALA A 185 -7.26 16.49 5.34
N GLY A 186 -7.33 15.94 4.11
CA GLY A 186 -7.50 16.74 2.89
C GLY A 186 -8.84 17.46 2.83
N LEU A 187 -9.92 16.81 3.26
CA LEU A 187 -11.25 17.43 3.40
C LEU A 187 -11.24 18.58 4.42
N ALA A 188 -10.71 18.32 5.62
CA ALA A 188 -10.60 19.32 6.67
C ALA A 188 -9.81 20.54 6.20
N TRP A 189 -8.65 20.32 5.55
CA TRP A 189 -7.80 21.39 5.03
C TRP A 189 -8.48 22.24 3.96
N THR A 190 -9.12 21.59 2.96
CA THR A 190 -9.66 22.29 1.79
C THR A 190 -11.05 22.86 1.98
N THR A 191 -11.84 22.33 2.92
CA THR A 191 -13.26 22.73 3.11
C THR A 191 -13.57 23.27 4.50
N GLY A 192 -12.64 23.15 5.47
CA GLY A 192 -12.90 23.47 6.87
C GLY A 192 -13.83 22.47 7.56
N LYS A 193 -14.10 21.30 6.96
CA LYS A 193 -15.04 20.31 7.50
C LYS A 193 -14.52 18.89 7.40
N ILE A 194 -14.77 18.12 8.45
CA ILE A 194 -14.58 16.66 8.50
C ILE A 194 -15.98 16.03 8.46
N ALA A 195 -16.56 15.95 7.26
CA ALA A 195 -17.88 15.39 7.07
C ALA A 195 -17.79 13.86 6.93
N MET A 196 -18.15 13.12 7.98
CA MET A 196 -18.22 11.67 7.96
C MET A 196 -19.59 11.21 7.47
N THR A 197 -19.59 10.20 6.61
CA THR A 197 -20.83 9.60 6.08
C THR A 197 -21.44 8.57 7.03
N SER A 198 -20.71 8.14 8.07
CA SER A 198 -21.14 7.17 9.08
C SER A 198 -20.98 7.72 10.49
N ASP A 199 -21.46 6.98 11.49
CA ASP A 199 -21.30 7.30 12.92
C ASP A 199 -19.86 7.15 13.44
N GLY A 200 -18.95 6.61 12.61
CA GLY A 200 -17.55 6.40 12.91
C GLY A 200 -17.29 5.23 13.87
N SER A 201 -18.24 4.35 14.11
CA SER A 201 -18.09 3.22 15.04
C SER A 201 -17.17 2.08 14.58
N PRO A 202 -16.97 1.77 13.27
CA PRO A 202 -16.12 0.68 12.83
C PRO A 202 -14.66 0.83 13.25
N TRP A 203 -14.04 -0.30 13.59
CA TRP A 203 -12.62 -0.37 13.91
C TRP A 203 -11.76 -0.46 12.67
N ARG A 204 -10.64 0.26 12.67
CA ARG A 204 -9.63 0.25 11.62
C ARG A 204 -8.23 0.26 12.24
N PRO A 205 -7.43 -0.79 12.04
CA PRO A 205 -6.01 -0.72 12.34
C PRO A 205 -5.31 0.18 11.32
N LEU A 206 -4.43 1.04 11.79
CA LEU A 206 -3.66 1.97 10.96
C LEU A 206 -2.17 1.68 11.02
N VAL A 207 -1.45 1.97 9.94
CA VAL A 207 0.01 1.95 9.89
C VAL A 207 0.53 3.05 8.98
N HIS A 208 1.53 3.80 9.42
CA HIS A 208 2.12 4.86 8.62
C HIS A 208 2.98 4.29 7.48
N GLY A 209 2.95 4.94 6.30
CA GLY A 209 3.72 4.48 5.14
C GLY A 209 5.23 4.33 5.40
N LEU A 210 5.82 5.19 6.23
CA LEU A 210 7.23 5.07 6.66
C LEU A 210 7.47 3.88 7.59
N ASP A 211 6.52 3.53 8.46
CA ASP A 211 6.63 2.34 9.31
C ASP A 211 6.51 1.06 8.47
N ILE A 212 5.68 1.08 7.40
CA ILE A 212 5.66 -0.01 6.40
C ILE A 212 7.03 -0.14 5.73
N ALA A 213 7.63 0.95 5.27
CA ALA A 213 8.96 0.92 4.65
C ALA A 213 10.03 0.39 5.63
N LYS A 214 9.96 0.80 6.91
CA LYS A 214 10.82 0.32 7.98
C LYS A 214 10.63 -1.18 8.25
N SER A 215 9.39 -1.69 8.23
CA SER A 215 9.09 -3.11 8.42
C SER A 215 9.61 -3.97 7.27
N ILE A 216 9.51 -3.51 6.03
CA ILE A 216 10.06 -4.19 4.86
C ILE A 216 11.58 -4.31 4.98
N ARG A 217 12.27 -3.21 5.36
CA ARG A 217 13.70 -3.25 5.61
C ARG A 217 14.04 -4.27 6.71
N ALA A 218 13.31 -4.27 7.82
CA ALA A 218 13.55 -5.22 8.92
C ALA A 218 13.40 -6.68 8.47
N VAL A 219 12.42 -6.99 7.59
CA VAL A 219 12.27 -8.33 6.98
C VAL A 219 13.45 -8.67 6.07
N LEU A 220 13.91 -7.71 5.25
CA LEU A 220 15.04 -7.92 4.35
C LEU A 220 16.35 -8.17 5.11
N ASP A 221 16.55 -7.50 6.24
CA ASP A 221 17.74 -7.62 7.10
C ASP A 221 17.68 -8.82 8.05
N ALA A 222 16.49 -9.38 8.30
CA ALA A 222 16.31 -10.50 9.22
C ALA A 222 16.96 -11.79 8.72
N PRO A 223 17.40 -12.67 9.64
CA PRO A 223 17.84 -14.01 9.29
C PRO A 223 16.68 -14.80 8.66
N ARG A 224 17.03 -15.67 7.71
CA ARG A 224 16.05 -16.43 6.93
C ARG A 224 15.06 -17.18 7.82
N GLU A 225 15.53 -17.79 8.88
CA GLU A 225 14.75 -18.64 9.80
C GLU A 225 13.61 -17.87 10.46
N ALA A 226 13.79 -16.56 10.65
CA ALA A 226 12.78 -15.70 11.28
C ALA A 226 11.65 -15.30 10.31
N VAL A 227 11.92 -15.29 9.00
CA VAL A 227 10.99 -14.72 8.00
C VAL A 227 10.57 -15.71 6.91
N HIS A 228 11.24 -16.87 6.80
CA HIS A 228 10.95 -17.86 5.76
C HIS A 228 9.53 -18.38 5.84
N ASN A 229 8.77 -18.15 4.76
CA ASN A 229 7.36 -18.54 4.62
C ASN A 229 6.48 -18.09 5.80
N GLN A 230 6.79 -16.92 6.37
CA GLN A 230 6.05 -16.34 7.47
C GLN A 230 5.04 -15.29 7.00
N ILE A 231 3.93 -15.20 7.72
CA ILE A 231 2.95 -14.12 7.62
C ILE A 231 3.16 -13.19 8.81
N PHE A 232 3.19 -11.88 8.60
CA PHE A 232 3.22 -10.87 9.65
C PHE A 232 2.11 -9.85 9.44
N ASN A 233 1.33 -9.58 10.47
CA ASN A 233 0.54 -8.37 10.54
C ASN A 233 1.48 -7.17 10.75
N VAL A 234 1.32 -6.13 9.94
CA VAL A 234 2.20 -4.95 9.97
C VAL A 234 1.42 -3.75 10.50
N GLY A 235 1.80 -3.29 11.67
CA GLY A 235 1.17 -2.21 12.40
C GLY A 235 1.56 -2.25 13.87
N ASP A 236 0.70 -1.68 14.72
CA ASP A 236 0.87 -1.65 16.17
C ASP A 236 -0.50 -1.86 16.83
N SER A 237 -0.55 -2.71 17.86
CA SER A 237 -1.79 -3.02 18.59
C SER A 237 -2.39 -1.79 19.30
N GLU A 238 -1.57 -0.75 19.56
CA GLU A 238 -2.03 0.53 20.08
C GLU A 238 -2.61 1.47 18.99
N GLN A 239 -2.41 1.14 17.70
CA GLN A 239 -2.87 1.93 16.55
C GLN A 239 -4.14 1.34 15.90
N VAL A 240 -5.02 0.76 16.70
CA VAL A 240 -6.32 0.25 16.29
C VAL A 240 -7.39 1.23 16.73
N TYR A 241 -7.94 2.00 15.80
CA TYR A 241 -8.84 3.13 16.04
C TYR A 241 -10.27 2.85 15.59
N ARG A 242 -11.24 3.47 16.24
CA ARG A 242 -12.53 3.71 15.59
C ARG A 242 -12.37 4.81 14.55
N VAL A 243 -13.15 4.77 13.48
CA VAL A 243 -13.07 5.79 12.41
C VAL A 243 -13.33 7.20 12.96
N ARG A 244 -14.18 7.34 14.02
CA ARG A 244 -14.39 8.60 14.74
C ARG A 244 -13.12 9.11 15.42
N GLU A 245 -12.32 8.25 16.02
CA GLU A 245 -11.05 8.62 16.68
C GLU A 245 -10.02 9.11 15.66
N ILE A 246 -10.06 8.57 14.42
CA ILE A 246 -9.26 9.07 13.30
C ILE A 246 -9.70 10.48 12.92
N ALA A 247 -11.01 10.75 12.84
CA ALA A 247 -11.54 12.08 12.57
C ALA A 247 -11.15 13.09 13.67
N GLU A 248 -11.21 12.67 14.94
CA GLU A 248 -10.77 13.47 16.09
C GLU A 248 -9.27 13.78 16.06
N ALA A 249 -8.41 12.82 15.63
CA ALA A 249 -6.99 13.07 15.45
C ALA A 249 -6.72 14.14 14.38
N VAL A 250 -7.47 14.09 13.27
CA VAL A 250 -7.42 15.15 12.24
C VAL A 250 -7.91 16.49 12.80
N GLY A 251 -8.99 16.48 13.59
CA GLY A 251 -9.52 17.70 14.25
C GLY A 251 -8.50 18.32 15.23
N ARG A 252 -7.69 17.51 15.93
CA ARG A 252 -6.61 18.04 16.77
C ARG A 252 -5.52 18.74 15.96
N ALA A 253 -5.20 18.25 14.76
CA ALA A 253 -4.26 18.88 13.83
C ALA A 253 -4.83 20.12 13.11
N LEU A 254 -6.15 20.21 12.97
CA LEU A 254 -6.90 21.32 12.34
C LEU A 254 -8.06 21.73 13.23
N PRO A 255 -7.80 22.48 14.35
CA PRO A 255 -8.83 22.79 15.35
C PRO A 255 -9.98 23.64 14.83
N GLU A 256 -9.80 24.36 13.72
CA GLU A 256 -10.82 25.19 13.08
C GLU A 256 -11.80 24.35 12.22
N ALA A 257 -11.52 23.08 11.97
CA ALA A 257 -12.37 22.22 11.15
C ALA A 257 -13.56 21.69 11.96
N GLU A 258 -14.77 21.83 11.40
CA GLU A 258 -16.00 21.31 11.98
C GLU A 258 -16.10 19.78 11.74
N ILE A 259 -16.30 18.98 12.79
CA ILE A 259 -16.50 17.53 12.69
C ILE A 259 -17.99 17.22 12.73
N THR A 260 -18.51 16.57 11.69
CA THR A 260 -19.89 16.09 11.63
C THR A 260 -19.94 14.59 11.35
N PHE A 261 -20.88 13.90 12.01
CA PHE A 261 -21.08 12.46 11.87
C PHE A 261 -22.42 12.19 11.18
N GLY A 262 -22.44 11.20 10.28
CA GLY A 262 -23.67 10.68 9.70
C GLY A 262 -24.45 9.80 10.65
N GLU A 263 -25.71 9.50 10.31
CA GLU A 263 -26.65 8.77 11.19
C GLU A 263 -26.53 7.23 11.07
N SER A 264 -25.85 6.70 10.04
CA SER A 264 -25.81 5.26 9.79
C SER A 264 -24.48 4.81 9.16
N ASN A 265 -24.18 3.50 9.29
CA ASN A 265 -23.12 2.86 8.52
C ASN A 265 -23.53 2.73 7.06
N ASN A 266 -22.96 3.55 6.18
CA ASN A 266 -23.19 3.53 4.73
C ASN A 266 -22.48 2.36 4.04
N GLY A 267 -22.84 1.11 4.39
CA GLY A 267 -22.49 -0.07 3.59
C GLY A 267 -21.07 -0.65 3.79
N ASP A 268 -20.12 0.05 4.41
CA ASP A 268 -18.82 -0.54 4.77
C ASP A 268 -18.91 -1.21 6.16
N ASN A 269 -19.30 -2.46 6.14
CA ASN A 269 -19.46 -3.28 7.37
C ASN A 269 -18.15 -3.85 7.90
N ARG A 270 -17.01 -3.62 7.24
CA ARG A 270 -15.71 -4.10 7.70
C ARG A 270 -15.41 -3.46 9.05
N SER A 271 -15.19 -4.30 10.06
CA SER A 271 -14.81 -3.87 11.40
C SER A 271 -14.00 -5.00 12.02
N TYR A 272 -12.75 -4.75 12.30
CA TYR A 272 -11.86 -5.75 12.87
C TYR A 272 -10.73 -5.08 13.66
N LYS A 273 -10.34 -5.75 14.74
CA LYS A 273 -9.14 -5.43 15.50
C LYS A 273 -8.06 -6.45 15.17
N VAL A 274 -6.82 -6.01 15.10
CA VAL A 274 -5.68 -6.86 14.74
C VAL A 274 -4.63 -6.79 15.84
N ASN A 275 -4.08 -7.95 16.19
CA ASN A 275 -2.89 -8.07 17.02
C ASN A 275 -1.65 -8.03 16.13
N PHE A 276 -0.63 -7.26 16.56
CA PHE A 276 0.62 -7.05 15.85
C PHE A 276 1.84 -7.55 16.63
N ASP A 277 1.67 -8.30 17.70
CA ASP A 277 2.76 -8.69 18.62
C ASP A 277 3.81 -9.57 17.94
N LYS A 278 3.40 -10.40 16.95
CA LYS A 278 4.30 -11.29 16.23
C LYS A 278 5.42 -10.54 15.53
N ILE A 279 5.12 -9.48 14.77
CA ILE A 279 6.16 -8.72 14.05
C ILE A 279 7.13 -8.05 15.05
N HIS A 280 6.62 -7.51 16.15
CA HIS A 280 7.43 -6.85 17.17
C HIS A 280 8.31 -7.79 17.99
N SER A 281 7.87 -9.03 18.18
CA SER A 281 8.64 -10.05 18.89
C SER A 281 9.64 -10.78 17.99
N THR A 282 9.35 -10.89 16.69
CA THR A 282 10.19 -11.63 15.74
C THR A 282 11.26 -10.74 15.09
N LEU A 283 10.90 -9.52 14.71
CA LEU A 283 11.82 -8.58 14.06
C LEU A 283 12.44 -7.65 15.12
N GLU A 284 13.58 -8.07 15.65
CA GLU A 284 14.28 -7.35 16.70
C GLU A 284 14.60 -5.92 16.27
N GLY A 285 14.24 -4.95 17.12
CA GLY A 285 14.44 -3.52 16.85
C GLY A 285 13.40 -2.86 15.92
N PHE A 286 12.45 -3.60 15.34
CA PHE A 286 11.33 -2.98 14.64
C PHE A 286 10.28 -2.47 15.63
N ARG A 287 9.90 -1.21 15.50
CA ARG A 287 8.75 -0.57 16.19
C ARG A 287 8.15 0.47 15.27
N CYS A 288 6.84 0.68 15.39
CA CYS A 288 6.17 1.79 14.73
C CYS A 288 6.48 3.10 15.45
N ASP A 289 6.85 4.14 14.70
CA ASP A 289 7.21 5.47 15.22
C ASP A 289 6.04 6.45 15.14
N TRP A 290 5.03 6.13 14.35
CA TRP A 290 3.91 6.99 13.99
C TRP A 290 2.60 6.54 14.63
N ASN A 291 1.76 7.53 14.94
CA ASN A 291 0.37 7.35 15.34
C ASN A 291 -0.54 8.30 14.55
N ALA A 292 -1.85 8.18 14.70
CA ALA A 292 -2.81 8.98 13.95
C ALA A 292 -2.60 10.50 14.13
N ASP A 293 -2.26 10.96 15.35
CA ASP A 293 -2.02 12.39 15.62
C ASP A 293 -0.78 12.91 14.89
N LYS A 294 0.35 12.19 14.98
CA LYS A 294 1.59 12.57 14.28
C LYS A 294 1.39 12.57 12.77
N GLY A 295 0.67 11.58 12.23
CA GLY A 295 0.42 11.49 10.80
C GLY A 295 -0.55 12.55 10.29
N ALA A 296 -1.59 12.89 11.06
CA ALA A 296 -2.47 14.01 10.77
C ALA A 296 -1.70 15.33 10.72
N GLN A 297 -0.83 15.59 11.72
CA GLN A 297 0.03 16.77 11.75
C GLN A 297 0.99 16.82 10.56
N GLN A 298 1.66 15.69 10.23
CA GLN A 298 2.53 15.59 9.05
C GLN A 298 1.81 15.98 7.76
N LEU A 299 0.58 15.49 7.58
CA LEU A 299 -0.23 15.83 6.41
C LEU A 299 -0.54 17.32 6.34
N VAL A 300 -0.94 17.92 7.47
CA VAL A 300 -1.21 19.36 7.57
C VAL A 300 0.04 20.17 7.24
N ASP A 301 1.19 19.79 7.75
CA ASP A 301 2.46 20.47 7.48
C ASP A 301 2.81 20.41 5.98
N VAL A 302 2.61 19.26 5.33
CA VAL A 302 2.79 19.11 3.88
C VAL A 302 1.78 19.96 3.12
N PHE A 303 0.50 19.93 3.47
CA PHE A 303 -0.55 20.70 2.80
C PHE A 303 -0.28 22.20 2.87
N LYS A 304 0.17 22.66 4.03
CA LYS A 304 0.59 24.06 4.22
C LYS A 304 1.81 24.41 3.35
N ALA A 305 2.82 23.54 3.29
CA ALA A 305 4.04 23.78 2.54
C ALA A 305 3.82 23.89 1.03
N ILE A 306 2.81 23.18 0.50
CA ILE A 306 2.50 23.17 -0.95
C ILE A 306 1.31 24.06 -1.31
N ASP A 307 0.67 24.72 -0.33
CA ASP A 307 -0.58 25.47 -0.49
C ASP A 307 -1.66 24.61 -1.19
N LEU A 308 -1.94 23.42 -0.59
CA LEU A 308 -2.86 22.44 -1.18
C LEU A 308 -4.24 23.05 -1.42
N ASP A 309 -4.65 23.11 -2.68
CA ASP A 309 -5.97 23.55 -3.08
C ASP A 309 -6.99 22.42 -3.26
N GLU A 310 -8.26 22.78 -3.29
CA GLU A 310 -9.36 21.82 -3.47
C GLU A 310 -9.32 21.10 -4.83
N ALA A 311 -8.85 21.77 -5.88
CA ALA A 311 -8.74 21.19 -7.23
C ALA A 311 -7.69 20.06 -7.24
N THR A 312 -6.55 20.25 -6.60
CA THR A 312 -5.53 19.22 -6.42
C THR A 312 -6.04 18.08 -5.55
N PHE A 313 -6.65 18.37 -4.39
CA PHE A 313 -7.22 17.37 -3.49
C PHE A 313 -8.26 16.48 -4.20
N LYS A 314 -9.21 17.08 -4.93
CA LYS A 314 -10.25 16.38 -5.70
C LYS A 314 -9.76 15.82 -7.02
N GLY A 315 -8.55 16.15 -7.41
CA GLY A 315 -7.93 15.78 -8.68
C GLY A 315 -7.71 14.28 -8.84
N ARG A 316 -7.77 13.82 -10.08
CA ARG A 316 -7.57 12.40 -10.43
C ARG A 316 -6.17 11.88 -10.11
N GLY A 317 -5.17 12.76 -10.05
CA GLY A 317 -3.78 12.37 -9.79
C GLY A 317 -3.57 11.67 -8.45
N HIS A 318 -4.45 11.96 -7.47
CA HIS A 318 -4.34 11.47 -6.09
C HIS A 318 -5.48 10.53 -5.68
N THR A 319 -6.30 10.09 -6.65
CA THR A 319 -7.39 9.13 -6.44
C THR A 319 -7.26 8.01 -7.48
N ARG A 320 -6.93 6.80 -7.05
CA ARG A 320 -6.60 5.67 -7.92
C ARG A 320 -7.71 5.35 -8.93
N LEU A 321 -8.94 5.25 -8.44
CA LEU A 321 -10.11 4.98 -9.28
C LEU A 321 -10.27 6.02 -10.40
N LYS A 322 -10.30 7.31 -10.05
CA LYS A 322 -10.49 8.41 -11.02
C LYS A 322 -9.41 8.42 -12.11
N GLN A 323 -8.17 8.09 -11.75
CA GLN A 323 -7.08 8.05 -12.71
C GLN A 323 -7.23 6.88 -13.70
N LEU A 324 -7.56 5.68 -13.22
CA LEU A 324 -7.78 4.53 -14.11
C LEU A 324 -9.01 4.70 -15.00
N GLU A 325 -10.13 5.17 -14.45
CA GLU A 325 -11.31 5.52 -15.25
C GLU A 325 -10.97 6.51 -16.36
N HIS A 326 -10.13 7.51 -16.06
CA HIS A 326 -9.67 8.45 -17.08
C HIS A 326 -8.85 7.75 -18.17
N LEU A 327 -7.88 6.91 -17.81
CA LEU A 327 -7.03 6.22 -18.77
C LEU A 327 -7.83 5.25 -19.66
N ILE A 328 -8.82 4.55 -19.08
CA ILE A 328 -9.74 3.68 -19.82
C ILE A 328 -10.62 4.51 -20.76
N ARG A 329 -11.29 5.55 -20.23
CA ARG A 329 -12.22 6.41 -21.01
C ARG A 329 -11.53 7.14 -22.16
N THR A 330 -10.25 7.51 -21.98
CA THR A 330 -9.45 8.16 -23.03
C THR A 330 -8.72 7.18 -23.93
N GLU A 331 -9.07 5.90 -23.82
CA GLU A 331 -8.53 4.82 -24.65
C GLU A 331 -6.99 4.68 -24.61
N GLN A 332 -6.35 5.16 -23.57
CA GLN A 332 -4.91 4.97 -23.37
C GLN A 332 -4.59 3.55 -22.90
N LEU A 333 -5.51 2.94 -22.15
CA LEU A 333 -5.46 1.52 -21.77
C LEU A 333 -6.52 0.74 -22.54
N ASP A 334 -6.22 -0.53 -22.78
CA ASP A 334 -7.22 -1.50 -23.26
C ASP A 334 -8.06 -2.06 -22.10
N LYS A 335 -8.96 -3.01 -22.39
CA LYS A 335 -9.84 -3.63 -21.40
C LYS A 335 -9.11 -4.49 -20.35
N GLU A 336 -7.90 -4.94 -20.68
CA GLU A 336 -7.02 -5.72 -19.80
C GLU A 336 -6.03 -4.82 -19.02
N LEU A 337 -6.19 -3.50 -19.15
CA LEU A 337 -5.32 -2.46 -18.61
C LEU A 337 -3.89 -2.47 -19.18
N PHE A 338 -3.66 -2.94 -20.38
CA PHE A 338 -2.38 -2.72 -21.03
C PHE A 338 -2.37 -1.37 -21.76
N TRP A 339 -1.22 -0.69 -21.73
CA TRP A 339 -1.04 0.51 -22.52
C TRP A 339 -1.17 0.20 -24.01
N LYS A 340 -2.05 0.91 -24.73
CA LYS A 340 -2.17 0.80 -26.20
C LYS A 340 -0.97 1.40 -26.92
N VAL A 341 -0.34 2.41 -26.33
CA VAL A 341 0.93 3.00 -26.76
C VAL A 341 1.83 3.04 -25.53
N ALA A 342 3.02 2.45 -25.63
CA ALA A 342 3.96 2.44 -24.51
C ALA A 342 4.20 3.88 -23.99
N PRO A 343 4.10 4.14 -22.69
CA PRO A 343 4.43 5.44 -22.15
C PRO A 343 5.89 5.74 -22.50
N THR A 344 6.15 6.90 -23.08
CA THR A 344 7.53 7.35 -23.34
C THR A 344 8.30 7.28 -22.02
N SER A 345 9.43 6.59 -22.02
CA SER A 345 10.36 6.52 -20.90
C SER A 345 10.98 7.93 -20.69
N GLY A 346 10.23 8.78 -20.01
CA GLY A 346 10.69 10.09 -19.58
C GLY A 346 11.25 9.95 -18.18
N ILE A 347 12.56 10.01 -18.03
CA ILE A 347 13.18 10.38 -16.75
C ILE A 347 12.57 11.74 -16.40
N ALA A 348 11.73 11.78 -15.36
CA ALA A 348 11.29 13.07 -14.81
C ALA A 348 12.55 13.77 -14.27
N LYS A 349 12.89 14.90 -14.91
CA LYS A 349 13.95 15.80 -14.44
C LYS A 349 13.51 16.51 -13.17
#